data_351c46f4e0fec9b3e3cc838c805134eb
#
_entry.id   351c46f4e0fec9b3e3cc838c805134eb
#
_cell.length_a   1.000
_cell.length_b   1.000
_cell.length_c   1.000
_cell.angle_alpha   90.00
_cell.angle_beta   90.00
_cell.angle_gamma   90.00
#
_symmetry.space_group_name_H-M   'P 1'
#
loop_
_entity.id
_entity.type
_entity.pdbx_description
1 polymer ?
#
loop_
_entity_poly.entity_id
_entity_poly.type
_entity_poly.pdbx_seq_one_letter_code
_entity_poly.pdbx_strand_id
1 'polypeptide(L)'
;MKNKILIAVTLMVCTIASSCNDWLDVTPQAQVNADKLFSTPEGYESAVYGIYTAMTDASIYGTHMTFGLMDVLAQYYYASYDNSHNMYECSKYNYNNGTCKNLISGMWLKSYNVIANCNVLLKRLKEQSPSFFQEGEYDLIYGEVLALRAFLHFNLLRAFAPAWNVDKDALCLPYADNFTDKIHRQRKTSDIVQALIHDLDTARILLKPVDRALQDDFKDMYNHYVTDDNNVFISARAYRMNYWAVTGLLARVYHYMGDPKAYTYANEVIQALRDGYFEFTSESALSAPVKSRDVIMQNEVLFALNYSGIHDLWYSYDASTRTDYEIGDVSGLYPSGDDF
;
A
#
# COMPACT_ATOMS: atom_id res chain seq x y z
N MET A 1 9.34 44.75 62.70
CA MET A 1 8.60 43.53 62.39
C MET A 1 8.05 43.50 60.99
N LYS A 2 7.44 44.55 60.45
CA LYS A 2 6.86 44.62 59.08
C LYS A 2 7.82 44.30 57.96
N ASN A 3 9.07 44.78 57.99
CA ASN A 3 10.08 44.52 56.96
C ASN A 3 10.58 43.07 56.94
N LYS A 4 10.62 42.37 58.09
CA LYS A 4 10.99 40.95 58.12
C LYS A 4 9.91 40.05 57.54
N ILE A 5 8.66 40.44 57.73
CA ILE A 5 7.50 39.71 57.18
C ILE A 5 7.46 39.90 55.66
N LEU A 6 7.75 41.14 55.16
CA LEU A 6 7.79 41.42 53.74
C LEU A 6 8.90 40.62 53.02
N ILE A 7 10.08 40.52 53.61
CA ILE A 7 11.19 39.74 53.07
C ILE A 7 10.85 38.23 53.05
N ALA A 8 10.21 37.71 54.08
CA ALA A 8 9.80 36.31 54.12
C ALA A 8 8.72 35.99 53.07
N VAL A 9 7.76 36.88 52.84
CA VAL A 9 6.75 36.71 51.81
C VAL A 9 7.36 36.80 50.40
N THR A 10 8.28 37.72 50.19
CA THR A 10 8.97 37.85 48.88
C THR A 10 9.83 36.62 48.58
N LEU A 11 10.54 36.04 49.59
CA LEU A 11 11.29 34.79 49.41
C LEU A 11 10.37 33.60 49.11
N MET A 12 9.19 33.51 49.77
CA MET A 12 8.22 32.47 49.53
C MET A 12 7.57 32.56 48.15
N VAL A 13 7.32 33.76 47.61
CA VAL A 13 6.83 33.95 46.25
C VAL A 13 7.90 33.59 45.20
N CYS A 14 9.18 33.90 45.45
CA CYS A 14 10.25 33.50 44.54
C CYS A 14 10.48 32.00 44.47
N THR A 15 10.23 31.23 45.54
CA THR A 15 10.35 29.75 45.51
C THR A 15 9.16 29.07 44.82
N ILE A 16 8.00 29.73 44.71
CA ILE A 16 6.86 29.20 43.96
C ILE A 16 7.01 29.46 42.46
N ALA A 17 7.78 30.50 42.06
CA ALA A 17 8.02 30.81 40.66
C ALA A 17 9.07 29.94 39.97
N SER A 18 9.83 29.12 40.71
CA SER A 18 10.74 28.09 40.18
C SER A 18 10.03 26.73 39.99
N SER A 19 8.75 26.73 39.68
CA SER A 19 8.01 25.53 39.31
C SER A 19 8.57 24.98 38.00
N CYS A 20 9.07 23.76 38.06
CA CYS A 20 9.67 23.00 36.98
C CYS A 20 8.86 23.12 35.69
N ASN A 21 9.43 23.70 34.66
CA ASN A 21 8.89 23.64 33.28
C ASN A 21 8.82 22.21 32.77
N ASP A 22 9.61 21.29 33.33
CA ASP A 22 9.67 19.88 32.92
C ASP A 22 8.38 19.09 33.20
N TRP A 23 7.52 19.56 34.11
CA TRP A 23 6.25 18.88 34.39
C TRP A 23 5.16 19.11 33.32
N LEU A 24 5.31 20.13 32.48
CA LEU A 24 4.41 20.45 31.38
C LEU A 24 4.89 19.88 30.05
N ASP A 25 6.10 19.37 29.98
CA ASP A 25 6.67 18.74 28.77
C ASP A 25 6.30 17.24 28.73
N VAL A 26 5.00 16.96 28.69
CA VAL A 26 4.50 15.59 28.50
C VAL A 26 4.66 15.26 27.01
N THR A 27 5.77 14.63 26.68
CA THR A 27 5.94 14.02 25.35
C THR A 27 4.86 12.93 25.21
N PRO A 28 3.97 13.02 24.21
CA PRO A 28 2.94 12.00 24.04
C PRO A 28 3.57 10.61 23.93
N GLN A 29 3.04 9.61 24.60
CA GLN A 29 3.58 8.24 24.62
C GLN A 29 3.77 7.67 23.20
N ALA A 30 2.91 8.07 22.26
CA ALA A 30 3.03 7.71 20.85
C ALA A 30 4.31 8.28 20.21
N GLN A 31 4.73 9.49 20.59
CA GLN A 31 5.95 10.11 20.06
C GLN A 31 7.20 9.46 20.63
N VAL A 32 7.22 9.15 21.93
CA VAL A 32 8.31 8.40 22.57
C VAL A 32 8.49 7.02 21.93
N ASN A 33 7.37 6.34 21.62
CA ASN A 33 7.41 5.05 20.95
C ASN A 33 7.93 5.17 19.50
N ALA A 34 7.57 6.23 18.79
CA ALA A 34 8.05 6.49 17.43
C ALA A 34 9.56 6.81 17.43
N ASP A 35 10.03 7.66 18.34
CA ASP A 35 11.46 8.00 18.44
C ASP A 35 12.31 6.77 18.80
N LYS A 36 11.78 5.88 19.66
CA LYS A 36 12.43 4.61 19.94
C LYS A 36 12.44 3.68 18.71
N LEU A 37 11.35 3.60 17.97
CA LEU A 37 11.28 2.77 16.75
C LEU A 37 12.35 3.21 15.75
N PHE A 38 12.46 4.50 15.47
CA PHE A 38 13.38 5.05 14.48
C PHE A 38 14.79 5.33 15.01
N SER A 39 15.18 4.74 16.14
CA SER A 39 16.53 4.87 16.70
C SER A 39 17.54 3.86 16.12
N THR A 40 17.08 2.87 15.36
CA THR A 40 17.93 1.84 14.71
C THR A 40 17.46 1.57 13.28
N PRO A 41 18.31 1.09 12.37
CA PRO A 41 17.91 0.69 11.01
C PRO A 41 16.78 -0.35 11.00
N GLU A 42 16.84 -1.36 11.86
CA GLU A 42 15.81 -2.41 11.97
C GLU A 42 14.44 -1.83 12.36
N GLY A 43 14.42 -0.68 13.00
CA GLY A 43 13.18 0.05 13.28
C GLY A 43 12.53 0.62 12.01
N TYR A 44 13.34 1.07 11.06
CA TYR A 44 12.84 1.50 9.74
C TYR A 44 12.36 0.31 8.92
N GLU A 45 13.08 -0.81 8.91
CA GLU A 45 12.63 -2.05 8.30
C GLU A 45 11.28 -2.51 8.87
N SER A 46 11.17 -2.49 10.21
CA SER A 46 9.93 -2.84 10.92
C SER A 46 8.77 -1.91 10.54
N ALA A 47 9.03 -0.63 10.32
CA ALA A 47 8.03 0.33 9.85
C ALA A 47 7.55 0.01 8.43
N VAL A 48 8.44 -0.43 7.52
CA VAL A 48 8.06 -0.92 6.18
C VAL A 48 7.14 -2.14 6.29
N TYR A 49 7.51 -3.14 7.09
CA TYR A 49 6.65 -4.31 7.34
C TYR A 49 5.31 -3.92 7.96
N GLY A 50 5.31 -2.91 8.84
CA GLY A 50 4.08 -2.34 9.41
C GLY A 50 3.16 -1.73 8.35
N ILE A 51 3.71 -1.07 7.31
CA ILE A 51 2.94 -0.55 6.18
C ILE A 51 2.31 -1.71 5.41
N TYR A 52 3.07 -2.76 5.06
CA TYR A 52 2.53 -3.94 4.37
C TYR A 52 1.44 -4.63 5.19
N THR A 53 1.66 -4.81 6.49
CA THR A 53 0.67 -5.39 7.39
C THR A 53 -0.60 -4.54 7.44
N ALA A 54 -0.47 -3.22 7.51
CA ALA A 54 -1.63 -2.33 7.49
C ALA A 54 -2.40 -2.38 6.16
N MET A 55 -1.72 -2.69 5.05
CA MET A 55 -2.35 -2.88 3.73
C MET A 55 -3.19 -4.16 3.66
N THR A 56 -2.96 -5.18 4.49
CA THR A 56 -3.77 -6.41 4.49
C THR A 56 -5.09 -6.29 5.25
N ASP A 57 -5.43 -5.08 5.74
CA ASP A 57 -6.73 -4.83 6.38
C ASP A 57 -7.89 -5.13 5.42
N ALA A 58 -8.96 -5.75 5.94
CA ALA A 58 -10.13 -6.11 5.16
C ALA A 58 -10.80 -4.93 4.46
N SER A 59 -10.71 -3.72 5.04
CA SER A 59 -11.25 -2.50 4.42
C SER A 59 -10.55 -2.11 3.13
N ILE A 60 -9.34 -2.63 2.87
CA ILE A 60 -8.57 -2.35 1.67
C ILE A 60 -8.17 -3.66 0.97
N TYR A 61 -6.85 -4.00 0.90
CA TYR A 61 -6.41 -5.13 0.06
C TYR A 61 -6.68 -6.50 0.68
N GLY A 62 -7.00 -6.59 1.98
CA GLY A 62 -7.45 -7.85 2.58
C GLY A 62 -8.76 -8.35 1.98
N THR A 63 -9.66 -7.45 1.54
CA THR A 63 -10.95 -7.83 0.93
C THR A 63 -11.47 -6.78 -0.07
N HIS A 64 -11.74 -5.52 0.39
CA HIS A 64 -12.62 -4.61 -0.35
C HIS A 64 -12.00 -4.00 -1.60
N MET A 65 -10.69 -3.82 -1.66
CA MET A 65 -9.98 -3.33 -2.85
C MET A 65 -9.47 -4.45 -3.77
N THR A 66 -9.81 -5.70 -3.48
CA THR A 66 -9.49 -6.89 -4.25
C THR A 66 -10.78 -7.58 -4.70
N PHE A 67 -11.09 -8.74 -4.13
CA PHE A 67 -12.24 -9.58 -4.49
C PHE A 67 -13.55 -9.21 -3.75
N GLY A 68 -13.58 -8.14 -2.97
CA GLY A 68 -14.75 -7.70 -2.21
C GLY A 68 -15.53 -6.60 -2.90
N LEU A 69 -15.64 -5.41 -2.24
CA LEU A 69 -16.51 -4.31 -2.69
C LEU A 69 -16.21 -3.86 -4.12
N MET A 70 -14.94 -3.78 -4.53
CA MET A 70 -14.59 -3.32 -5.89
C MET A 70 -15.09 -4.26 -6.97
N ASP A 71 -15.01 -5.58 -6.76
CA ASP A 71 -15.51 -6.57 -7.71
C ASP A 71 -17.03 -6.63 -7.73
N VAL A 72 -17.69 -6.41 -6.58
CA VAL A 72 -19.15 -6.25 -6.51
C VAL A 72 -19.59 -5.01 -7.29
N LEU A 73 -18.90 -3.87 -7.15
CA LEU A 73 -19.20 -2.66 -7.92
C LEU A 73 -18.89 -2.82 -9.41
N ALA A 74 -17.90 -3.65 -9.76
CA ALA A 74 -17.59 -4.01 -11.14
C ALA A 74 -18.58 -5.03 -11.74
N GLN A 75 -19.54 -5.51 -10.93
CA GLN A 75 -20.54 -6.51 -11.34
C GLN A 75 -19.92 -7.87 -11.74
N TYR A 76 -18.73 -8.22 -11.20
CA TYR A 76 -18.13 -9.54 -11.37
C TYR A 76 -18.87 -10.61 -10.57
N TYR A 77 -19.52 -10.21 -9.46
CA TYR A 77 -20.31 -11.07 -8.60
C TYR A 77 -21.73 -10.55 -8.46
N TYR A 78 -22.69 -11.48 -8.37
CA TYR A 78 -23.98 -11.17 -7.79
C TYR A 78 -23.86 -11.21 -6.27
N ALA A 79 -24.06 -10.08 -5.61
CA ALA A 79 -24.39 -10.13 -4.20
C ALA A 79 -25.72 -10.85 -4.06
N SER A 80 -25.75 -11.90 -3.23
CA SER A 80 -26.90 -12.79 -3.06
C SER A 80 -28.24 -12.06 -3.08
N TYR A 81 -29.24 -12.70 -3.63
CA TYR A 81 -30.64 -12.24 -3.69
C TYR A 81 -31.25 -11.93 -2.32
N ASP A 82 -30.57 -12.23 -1.23
CA ASP A 82 -31.00 -11.96 0.12
C ASP A 82 -30.54 -10.56 0.54
N ASN A 83 -31.50 -9.69 0.89
CA ASN A 83 -31.27 -8.34 1.42
C ASN A 83 -30.39 -8.32 2.68
N SER A 84 -30.07 -9.47 3.25
CA SER A 84 -29.20 -9.59 4.43
C SER A 84 -27.73 -9.42 4.13
N HIS A 85 -27.29 -9.60 2.86
CA HIS A 85 -25.89 -9.46 2.51
C HIS A 85 -25.44 -8.00 2.61
N ASN A 86 -24.31 -7.77 3.30
CA ASN A 86 -23.82 -6.43 3.58
C ASN A 86 -23.44 -5.62 2.32
N MET A 87 -23.18 -6.27 1.17
CA MET A 87 -22.85 -5.61 -0.11
C MET A 87 -24.05 -5.56 -1.08
N TYR A 88 -25.22 -6.06 -0.71
CA TYR A 88 -26.41 -6.07 -1.57
C TYR A 88 -26.76 -4.68 -2.09
N GLU A 89 -26.82 -3.70 -1.22
CA GLU A 89 -27.10 -2.33 -1.60
C GLU A 89 -26.00 -1.69 -2.45
N CYS A 90 -24.75 -2.09 -2.22
CA CYS A 90 -23.61 -1.64 -3.03
C CYS A 90 -23.68 -2.19 -4.45
N SER A 91 -24.09 -3.46 -4.62
CA SER A 91 -24.25 -4.09 -5.95
C SER A 91 -25.31 -3.38 -6.81
N LYS A 92 -26.23 -2.68 -6.15
CA LYS A 92 -27.27 -1.83 -6.80
C LYS A 92 -26.88 -0.36 -6.88
N TYR A 93 -25.62 -0.04 -6.54
CA TYR A 93 -25.12 1.35 -6.51
C TYR A 93 -25.92 2.26 -5.57
N ASN A 94 -26.58 1.71 -4.53
CA ASN A 94 -27.30 2.49 -3.52
C ASN A 94 -26.32 3.07 -2.48
N TYR A 95 -25.54 4.05 -2.89
CA TYR A 95 -24.55 4.71 -2.04
C TYR A 95 -25.16 5.50 -0.87
N ASN A 96 -26.49 5.67 -0.84
CA ASN A 96 -27.18 6.30 0.29
C ASN A 96 -27.45 5.35 1.45
N ASN A 97 -27.38 4.05 1.22
CA ASN A 97 -27.50 3.04 2.28
C ASN A 97 -26.37 3.15 3.29
N GLY A 98 -26.68 3.02 4.59
CA GLY A 98 -25.68 3.17 5.68
C GLY A 98 -24.56 2.16 5.62
N THR A 99 -24.86 0.89 5.31
CA THR A 99 -23.86 -0.17 5.19
C THR A 99 -22.88 0.12 4.03
N CYS A 100 -23.44 0.49 2.86
CA CYS A 100 -22.61 0.84 1.70
C CYS A 100 -21.70 2.06 2.00
N LYS A 101 -22.25 3.09 2.64
CA LYS A 101 -21.44 4.25 3.09
C LYS A 101 -20.30 3.84 4.02
N ASN A 102 -20.56 2.94 4.96
CA ASN A 102 -19.54 2.48 5.91
C ASN A 102 -18.41 1.72 5.22
N LEU A 103 -18.74 0.83 4.28
CA LEU A 103 -17.74 0.09 3.50
C LEU A 103 -16.85 1.04 2.68
N ILE A 104 -17.45 1.99 1.95
CA ILE A 104 -16.74 2.99 1.15
C ILE A 104 -15.89 3.91 2.04
N SER A 105 -16.44 4.35 3.18
CA SER A 105 -15.70 5.18 4.14
C SER A 105 -14.53 4.41 4.76
N GLY A 106 -14.70 3.12 5.05
CA GLY A 106 -13.65 2.25 5.54
C GLY A 106 -12.46 2.16 4.56
N MET A 107 -12.76 1.94 3.26
CA MET A 107 -11.73 1.98 2.20
C MET A 107 -10.95 3.30 2.19
N TRP A 108 -11.66 4.42 2.20
CA TRP A 108 -11.05 5.75 2.20
C TRP A 108 -10.16 5.98 3.41
N LEU A 109 -10.73 5.83 4.60
CA LEU A 109 -10.03 6.12 5.87
C LEU A 109 -8.82 5.23 6.08
N LYS A 110 -8.95 3.93 5.80
CA LYS A 110 -7.83 3.00 5.97
C LYS A 110 -6.71 3.26 4.96
N SER A 111 -7.04 3.55 3.71
CA SER A 111 -6.04 3.90 2.70
C SER A 111 -5.23 5.14 3.11
N TYR A 112 -5.90 6.22 3.56
CA TYR A 112 -5.21 7.42 4.03
C TYR A 112 -4.45 7.20 5.34
N ASN A 113 -4.90 6.30 6.20
CA ASN A 113 -4.13 5.89 7.38
C ASN A 113 -2.79 5.23 6.97
N VAL A 114 -2.80 4.33 5.99
CA VAL A 114 -1.56 3.70 5.49
C VAL A 114 -0.68 4.72 4.76
N ILE A 115 -1.26 5.63 3.98
CA ILE A 115 -0.53 6.75 3.35
C ILE A 115 0.14 7.63 4.41
N ALA A 116 -0.53 7.91 5.53
CA ALA A 116 0.06 8.66 6.63
C ALA A 116 1.26 7.92 7.23
N ASN A 117 1.20 6.59 7.39
CA ASN A 117 2.34 5.79 7.82
C ASN A 117 3.52 5.88 6.83
N CYS A 118 3.26 5.84 5.51
CA CYS A 118 4.29 6.08 4.51
C CYS A 118 4.92 7.46 4.69
N ASN A 119 4.13 8.50 4.90
CA ASN A 119 4.62 9.87 5.06
C ASN A 119 5.41 10.06 6.37
N VAL A 120 5.03 9.41 7.47
CA VAL A 120 5.82 9.39 8.71
C VAL A 120 7.19 8.78 8.46
N LEU A 121 7.24 7.61 7.83
CA LEU A 121 8.50 6.93 7.53
C LEU A 121 9.39 7.76 6.58
N LEU A 122 8.81 8.31 5.50
CA LEU A 122 9.54 9.19 4.58
C LEU A 122 10.08 10.46 5.28
N LYS A 123 9.32 11.02 6.23
CA LYS A 123 9.80 12.16 7.03
C LYS A 123 11.00 11.75 7.88
N ARG A 124 10.91 10.62 8.60
CA ARG A 124 11.99 10.12 9.46
C ARG A 124 13.26 9.76 8.65
N LEU A 125 13.11 9.20 7.45
CA LEU A 125 14.24 8.95 6.55
C LEU A 125 14.97 10.25 6.19
N LYS A 126 14.25 11.32 5.85
CA LYS A 126 14.84 12.62 5.52
C LYS A 126 15.61 13.26 6.67
N GLU A 127 15.31 12.89 7.91
CA GLU A 127 15.97 13.37 9.11
C GLU A 127 17.26 12.57 9.42
N GLN A 128 17.51 11.44 8.70
CA GLN A 128 18.65 10.58 8.90
C GLN A 128 19.72 10.71 7.81
N SER A 129 20.95 10.37 8.17
CA SER A 129 22.03 10.20 7.19
C SER A 129 21.93 8.82 6.53
N PRO A 130 22.16 8.69 5.21
CA PRO A 130 22.30 7.38 4.58
C PRO A 130 23.35 6.46 5.25
N SER A 131 24.40 7.03 5.84
CA SER A 131 25.43 6.27 6.58
C SER A 131 24.97 5.66 7.91
N PHE A 132 23.74 5.96 8.34
CA PHE A 132 23.08 5.29 9.47
C PHE A 132 22.63 3.87 9.12
N PHE A 133 22.39 3.61 7.86
CA PHE A 133 21.90 2.35 7.30
C PHE A 133 23.05 1.53 6.71
N GLN A 134 22.78 0.26 6.40
CA GLN A 134 23.67 -0.54 5.57
C GLN A 134 23.74 0.06 4.14
N GLU A 135 24.77 -0.34 3.39
CA GLU A 135 24.95 0.13 2.02
C GLU A 135 23.73 -0.19 1.15
N GLY A 136 23.13 0.84 0.55
CA GLY A 136 21.94 0.74 -0.30
C GLY A 136 20.59 0.66 0.44
N GLU A 137 20.57 0.37 1.74
CA GLU A 137 19.34 0.16 2.49
C GLU A 137 18.47 1.44 2.59
N TYR A 138 19.11 2.61 2.75
CA TYR A 138 18.42 3.90 2.77
C TYR A 138 17.62 4.12 1.47
N ASP A 139 18.27 3.95 0.32
CA ASP A 139 17.65 4.15 -0.99
C ASP A 139 16.59 3.09 -1.27
N LEU A 140 16.81 1.87 -0.80
CA LEU A 140 15.86 0.77 -0.90
C LEU A 140 14.55 1.10 -0.15
N ILE A 141 14.66 1.48 1.14
CA ILE A 141 13.49 1.83 1.96
C ILE A 141 12.79 3.07 1.37
N TYR A 142 13.55 4.09 0.99
CA TYR A 142 12.99 5.33 0.48
C TYR A 142 12.21 5.10 -0.83
N GLY A 143 12.82 4.42 -1.78
CA GLY A 143 12.18 4.10 -3.07
C GLY A 143 10.94 3.24 -2.91
N GLU A 144 11.02 2.20 -2.08
CA GLU A 144 9.89 1.30 -1.81
C GLU A 144 8.70 2.02 -1.18
N VAL A 145 8.93 2.88 -0.17
CA VAL A 145 7.85 3.60 0.51
C VAL A 145 7.22 4.68 -0.37
N LEU A 146 8.00 5.35 -1.23
CA LEU A 146 7.45 6.25 -2.26
C LEU A 146 6.52 5.50 -3.22
N ALA A 147 6.94 4.33 -3.67
CA ALA A 147 6.14 3.52 -4.59
C ALA A 147 4.86 2.99 -3.93
N LEU A 148 4.91 2.58 -2.66
CA LEU A 148 3.73 2.16 -1.89
C LEU A 148 2.75 3.32 -1.70
N ARG A 149 3.24 4.53 -1.40
CA ARG A 149 2.42 5.73 -1.33
C ARG A 149 1.72 6.04 -2.65
N ALA A 150 2.45 5.96 -3.75
CA ALA A 150 1.90 6.15 -5.09
C ALA A 150 0.87 5.07 -5.44
N PHE A 151 1.14 3.81 -5.13
CA PHE A 151 0.22 2.70 -5.36
C PHE A 151 -1.12 2.91 -4.65
N LEU A 152 -1.09 3.30 -3.37
CA LEU A 152 -2.29 3.59 -2.58
C LEU A 152 -3.10 4.75 -3.17
N HIS A 153 -2.43 5.86 -3.52
CA HIS A 153 -3.10 7.01 -4.13
C HIS A 153 -3.67 6.68 -5.52
N PHE A 154 -2.97 5.88 -6.32
CA PHE A 154 -3.46 5.46 -7.63
C PHE A 154 -4.74 4.62 -7.53
N ASN A 155 -4.81 3.70 -6.57
CA ASN A 155 -6.03 2.92 -6.35
C ASN A 155 -7.18 3.79 -5.83
N LEU A 156 -6.91 4.75 -4.93
CA LEU A 156 -7.90 5.74 -4.51
C LEU A 156 -8.38 6.60 -5.69
N LEU A 157 -7.46 7.04 -6.55
CA LEU A 157 -7.80 7.82 -7.74
C LEU A 157 -8.77 7.05 -8.64
N ARG A 158 -8.49 5.77 -8.91
CA ARG A 158 -9.34 4.91 -9.75
C ARG A 158 -10.71 4.64 -9.12
N ALA A 159 -10.79 4.60 -7.78
CA ALA A 159 -12.03 4.31 -7.06
C ALA A 159 -12.92 5.55 -6.86
N PHE A 160 -12.32 6.75 -6.70
CA PHE A 160 -13.04 7.94 -6.21
C PHE A 160 -12.99 9.15 -7.14
N ALA A 161 -12.24 9.09 -8.24
CA ALA A 161 -12.17 10.18 -9.21
C ALA A 161 -12.90 9.84 -10.51
N PRO A 162 -13.35 10.83 -11.29
CA PRO A 162 -13.73 10.60 -12.67
C PRO A 162 -12.57 9.95 -13.44
N ALA A 163 -12.90 9.07 -14.38
CA ALA A 163 -11.88 8.49 -15.26
C ALA A 163 -11.13 9.57 -16.03
N TRP A 164 -9.86 9.35 -16.34
CA TRP A 164 -9.00 10.31 -17.03
C TRP A 164 -9.59 10.89 -18.30
N ASN A 165 -10.20 10.03 -19.13
CA ASN A 165 -10.84 10.40 -20.39
C ASN A 165 -12.22 11.07 -20.23
N VAL A 166 -12.78 11.09 -19.01
CA VAL A 166 -14.05 11.75 -18.70
C VAL A 166 -13.80 13.18 -18.24
N ASP A 167 -13.00 13.36 -17.19
CA ASP A 167 -12.64 14.69 -16.67
C ASP A 167 -11.33 14.64 -15.87
N LYS A 168 -10.22 14.89 -16.53
CA LYS A 168 -8.90 14.97 -15.89
C LYS A 168 -8.68 16.23 -15.06
N ASP A 169 -9.53 17.24 -15.21
CA ASP A 169 -9.44 18.53 -14.51
C ASP A 169 -10.37 18.61 -13.30
N ALA A 170 -11.18 17.57 -13.03
CA ALA A 170 -12.02 17.50 -11.87
C ALA A 170 -11.19 17.52 -10.57
N LEU A 171 -11.62 18.34 -9.61
CA LEU A 171 -11.14 18.26 -8.22
C LEU A 171 -11.71 17.01 -7.59
N CYS A 172 -10.87 16.09 -7.12
CA CYS A 172 -11.35 14.79 -6.65
C CYS A 172 -10.85 14.44 -5.24
N LEU A 173 -9.60 14.10 -5.07
CA LEU A 173 -9.03 13.67 -3.80
C LEU A 173 -7.73 14.43 -3.46
N PRO A 174 -7.32 14.48 -2.20
CA PRO A 174 -6.02 15.02 -1.84
C PRO A 174 -4.90 14.03 -2.19
N TYR A 175 -3.77 14.53 -2.71
CA TYR A 175 -2.53 13.79 -2.72
C TYR A 175 -1.74 14.16 -1.46
N ALA A 176 -1.73 13.28 -0.47
CA ALA A 176 -1.03 13.48 0.79
C ALA A 176 0.44 13.10 0.63
N ASP A 177 1.28 14.08 0.32
CA ASP A 177 2.72 13.92 0.03
C ASP A 177 3.64 14.17 1.22
N ASN A 178 3.08 14.55 2.37
CA ASN A 178 3.83 14.78 3.60
C ASN A 178 3.00 14.47 4.84
N PHE A 179 3.67 14.28 5.98
CA PHE A 179 3.04 14.16 7.28
C PHE A 179 2.81 15.55 7.87
N THR A 180 1.54 15.93 8.10
CA THR A 180 1.12 17.21 8.63
C THR A 180 -0.17 17.09 9.41
N ASP A 181 -0.40 17.99 10.36
CA ASP A 181 -1.65 18.19 11.08
C ASP A 181 -2.69 19.03 10.30
N LYS A 182 -2.27 19.56 9.13
CA LYS A 182 -3.13 20.39 8.28
C LYS A 182 -3.91 19.52 7.30
N ILE A 183 -5.08 19.99 6.93
CA ILE A 183 -5.92 19.33 5.93
C ILE A 183 -5.26 19.43 4.54
N HIS A 184 -5.00 18.30 3.92
CA HIS A 184 -4.62 18.23 2.52
C HIS A 184 -5.81 18.62 1.64
N ARG A 185 -5.60 19.57 0.73
CA ARG A 185 -6.64 20.00 -0.21
C ARG A 185 -6.82 19.00 -1.34
N GLN A 186 -8.04 18.90 -1.84
CA GLN A 186 -8.29 18.19 -3.09
C GLN A 186 -7.46 18.80 -4.23
N ARG A 187 -6.97 17.91 -5.11
CA ARG A 187 -6.23 18.28 -6.32
C ARG A 187 -7.00 17.79 -7.55
N LYS A 188 -6.68 18.32 -8.70
CA LYS A 188 -7.17 17.80 -9.98
C LYS A 188 -6.63 16.40 -10.23
N THR A 189 -7.40 15.58 -10.94
CA THR A 189 -6.94 14.25 -11.41
C THR A 189 -5.58 14.35 -12.10
N SER A 190 -5.39 15.35 -12.98
CA SER A 190 -4.13 15.59 -13.69
C SER A 190 -2.95 15.88 -12.76
N ASP A 191 -3.15 16.70 -11.71
CA ASP A 191 -2.10 17.03 -10.75
C ASP A 191 -1.72 15.82 -9.89
N ILE A 192 -2.70 14.98 -9.54
CA ILE A 192 -2.47 13.75 -8.80
C ILE A 192 -1.64 12.79 -9.64
N VAL A 193 -1.99 12.59 -10.90
CA VAL A 193 -1.25 11.69 -11.80
C VAL A 193 0.20 12.17 -11.98
N GLN A 194 0.44 13.48 -12.09
CA GLN A 194 1.81 14.01 -12.13
C GLN A 194 2.58 13.72 -10.84
N ALA A 195 1.93 13.85 -9.67
CA ALA A 195 2.54 13.51 -8.38
C ALA A 195 2.83 12.02 -8.26
N LEU A 196 1.91 11.15 -8.73
CA LEU A 196 2.12 9.69 -8.82
C LEU A 196 3.36 9.35 -9.66
N ILE A 197 3.46 9.92 -10.86
CA ILE A 197 4.58 9.69 -11.77
C ILE A 197 5.88 10.16 -11.12
N HIS A 198 5.88 11.33 -10.48
CA HIS A 198 7.06 11.85 -9.79
C HIS A 198 7.53 10.91 -8.66
N ASP A 199 6.63 10.42 -7.82
CA ASP A 199 6.97 9.47 -6.75
C ASP A 199 7.51 8.16 -7.33
N LEU A 200 6.89 7.63 -8.39
CA LEU A 200 7.30 6.37 -9.02
C LEU A 200 8.63 6.49 -9.77
N ASP A 201 8.85 7.58 -10.51
CA ASP A 201 10.13 7.81 -11.20
C ASP A 201 11.27 7.98 -10.17
N THR A 202 11.01 8.71 -9.06
CA THR A 202 11.98 8.84 -7.97
C THR A 202 12.26 7.49 -7.33
N ALA A 203 11.22 6.71 -7.03
CA ALA A 203 11.36 5.36 -6.49
C ALA A 203 12.21 4.47 -7.41
N ARG A 204 11.95 4.52 -8.72
CA ARG A 204 12.67 3.72 -9.71
C ARG A 204 14.16 4.10 -9.80
N ILE A 205 14.47 5.40 -9.71
CA ILE A 205 15.86 5.89 -9.69
C ILE A 205 16.60 5.39 -8.45
N LEU A 206 15.96 5.45 -7.27
CA LEU A 206 16.55 5.02 -6.01
C LEU A 206 16.73 3.49 -5.97
N LEU A 207 15.75 2.73 -6.43
CA LEU A 207 15.80 1.26 -6.42
C LEU A 207 16.81 0.68 -7.42
N LYS A 208 17.00 1.32 -8.57
CA LYS A 208 17.79 0.76 -9.67
C LYS A 208 19.21 0.31 -9.27
N PRO A 209 19.99 1.07 -8.49
CA PRO A 209 21.35 0.66 -8.10
C PRO A 209 21.40 -0.37 -6.97
N VAL A 210 20.34 -0.50 -6.17
CA VAL A 210 20.38 -1.23 -4.90
C VAL A 210 19.42 -2.40 -4.80
N ASP A 211 18.41 -2.46 -5.68
CA ASP A 211 17.39 -3.53 -5.60
C ASP A 211 17.93 -4.85 -6.17
N ARG A 212 18.00 -5.84 -5.32
CA ARG A 212 18.46 -7.19 -5.68
C ARG A 212 17.56 -7.89 -6.71
N ALA A 213 16.33 -7.41 -6.90
CA ALA A 213 15.46 -7.88 -7.99
C ALA A 213 16.04 -7.67 -9.40
N LEU A 214 17.09 -6.85 -9.54
CA LEU A 214 17.81 -6.59 -10.78
C LEU A 214 19.10 -7.39 -10.92
N GLN A 215 19.47 -8.21 -9.94
CA GLN A 215 20.70 -8.99 -9.96
C GLN A 215 20.48 -10.32 -10.69
N ASP A 216 21.50 -10.78 -11.44
CA ASP A 216 21.39 -12.00 -12.24
C ASP A 216 21.19 -13.29 -11.41
N ASP A 217 21.70 -13.33 -10.18
CA ASP A 217 21.50 -14.41 -9.23
C ASP A 217 20.09 -14.43 -8.61
N PHE A 218 19.28 -13.42 -8.87
CA PHE A 218 17.91 -13.27 -8.39
C PHE A 218 16.84 -13.66 -9.41
N LYS A 219 17.19 -14.40 -10.46
CA LYS A 219 16.24 -14.88 -11.48
C LYS A 219 15.12 -15.74 -10.92
N ASP A 220 15.34 -16.34 -9.75
CA ASP A 220 14.34 -17.10 -9.01
C ASP A 220 14.04 -16.41 -7.67
N MET A 221 13.36 -15.29 -7.71
CA MET A 221 13.06 -14.45 -6.53
C MET A 221 12.25 -15.17 -5.45
N TYR A 222 11.56 -16.26 -5.78
CA TYR A 222 10.68 -16.98 -4.87
C TYR A 222 11.35 -18.17 -4.20
N ASN A 223 12.35 -18.76 -4.84
CA ASN A 223 13.05 -19.93 -4.31
C ASN A 223 14.33 -19.58 -3.55
N HIS A 224 14.80 -18.33 -3.66
CA HIS A 224 15.96 -17.88 -2.89
C HIS A 224 15.56 -17.56 -1.43
N TYR A 225 15.51 -18.60 -0.62
CA TYR A 225 15.80 -18.45 0.80
C TYR A 225 17.29 -18.14 0.87
N VAL A 226 17.59 -16.86 1.05
CA VAL A 226 18.96 -16.38 1.08
C VAL A 226 19.65 -16.99 2.28
N THR A 227 20.53 -17.94 2.00
CA THR A 227 21.32 -18.63 3.02
C THR A 227 22.58 -17.86 3.41
N ASP A 228 22.99 -16.86 2.64
CA ASP A 228 24.29 -16.21 2.79
C ASP A 228 24.24 -14.72 3.16
N ASP A 229 23.08 -14.05 3.10
CA ASP A 229 22.97 -12.65 3.49
C ASP A 229 22.47 -12.51 4.91
N ASN A 230 23.22 -11.78 5.73
CA ASN A 230 22.88 -11.48 7.11
C ASN A 230 21.65 -10.53 7.24
N ASN A 231 21.11 -10.00 6.13
CA ASN A 231 19.96 -9.11 6.12
C ASN A 231 18.85 -9.58 5.17
N VAL A 232 17.84 -10.25 5.74
CA VAL A 232 16.66 -10.75 5.02
C VAL A 232 15.84 -9.59 4.43
N PHE A 233 15.88 -8.40 5.03
CA PHE A 233 15.16 -7.24 4.54
C PHE A 233 15.65 -6.79 3.16
N ILE A 234 16.97 -6.76 2.96
CA ILE A 234 17.58 -6.36 1.68
C ILE A 234 17.37 -7.45 0.62
N SER A 235 17.40 -8.71 1.02
CA SER A 235 17.43 -9.85 0.10
C SER A 235 16.04 -10.33 -0.31
N ALA A 236 15.04 -10.36 0.58
CA ALA A 236 13.71 -10.88 0.28
C ALA A 236 12.85 -9.84 -0.47
N ARG A 237 13.00 -9.77 -1.80
CA ARG A 237 12.35 -8.77 -2.65
C ARG A 237 11.12 -9.25 -3.42
N ALA A 238 10.87 -10.55 -3.50
CA ALA A 238 9.88 -11.15 -4.39
C ALA A 238 8.46 -10.61 -4.25
N TYR A 239 7.98 -10.44 -3.01
CA TYR A 239 6.61 -9.99 -2.73
C TYR A 239 6.51 -8.49 -2.44
N ARG A 240 7.65 -7.79 -2.36
CA ARG A 240 7.70 -6.38 -1.99
C ARG A 240 7.64 -5.48 -3.21
N MET A 241 7.40 -4.18 -3.00
CA MET A 241 7.39 -3.18 -4.06
C MET A 241 8.83 -2.96 -4.58
N ASN A 242 9.28 -3.87 -5.43
CA ASN A 242 10.61 -3.90 -6.05
C ASN A 242 10.65 -3.07 -7.34
N TYR A 243 11.81 -2.96 -7.97
CA TYR A 243 12.01 -2.20 -9.21
C TYR A 243 11.04 -2.60 -10.33
N TRP A 244 10.78 -3.89 -10.51
CA TRP A 244 9.87 -4.39 -11.55
C TRP A 244 8.41 -4.07 -11.24
N ALA A 245 8.02 -4.14 -9.97
CA ALA A 245 6.71 -3.73 -9.51
C ALA A 245 6.46 -2.23 -9.76
N VAL A 246 7.47 -1.38 -9.48
CA VAL A 246 7.40 0.06 -9.78
C VAL A 246 7.31 0.31 -11.27
N THR A 247 8.08 -0.39 -12.09
CA THR A 247 8.05 -0.29 -13.55
C THR A 247 6.69 -0.72 -14.10
N GLY A 248 6.13 -1.82 -13.62
CA GLY A 248 4.78 -2.27 -13.97
C GLY A 248 3.70 -1.29 -13.52
N LEU A 249 3.87 -0.66 -12.36
CA LEU A 249 2.93 0.36 -11.88
C LEU A 249 2.97 1.63 -12.74
N LEU A 250 4.16 2.07 -13.20
CA LEU A 250 4.28 3.16 -14.18
C LEU A 250 3.56 2.82 -15.49
N ALA A 251 3.72 1.60 -16.00
CA ALA A 251 2.98 1.16 -17.17
C ALA A 251 1.46 1.29 -16.96
N ARG A 252 0.94 0.89 -15.79
CA ARG A 252 -0.49 1.01 -15.45
C ARG A 252 -0.94 2.47 -15.34
N VAL A 253 -0.13 3.36 -14.75
CA VAL A 253 -0.47 4.78 -14.62
C VAL A 253 -0.51 5.45 -16.00
N TYR A 254 0.47 5.20 -16.86
CA TYR A 254 0.46 5.73 -18.22
C TYR A 254 -0.66 5.14 -19.08
N HIS A 255 -0.98 3.85 -18.90
CA HIS A 255 -2.13 3.24 -19.56
C HIS A 255 -3.47 3.88 -19.13
N TYR A 256 -3.63 4.19 -17.84
CA TYR A 256 -4.80 4.92 -17.34
C TYR A 256 -4.99 6.28 -18.02
N MET A 257 -3.88 6.94 -18.39
CA MET A 257 -3.90 8.20 -19.13
C MET A 257 -4.13 8.01 -20.64
N GLY A 258 -4.00 6.82 -21.19
CA GLY A 258 -3.91 6.58 -22.64
C GLY A 258 -2.59 7.07 -23.25
N ASP A 259 -1.52 7.21 -22.44
CA ASP A 259 -0.22 7.70 -22.89
C ASP A 259 0.64 6.55 -23.46
N PRO A 260 1.27 6.73 -24.67
CA PRO A 260 2.13 5.72 -25.29
C PRO A 260 3.30 5.23 -24.43
N LYS A 261 3.73 5.98 -23.43
CA LYS A 261 4.77 5.55 -22.48
C LYS A 261 4.37 4.29 -21.72
N ALA A 262 3.07 3.97 -21.62
CA ALA A 262 2.60 2.69 -21.10
C ALA A 262 3.30 1.50 -21.78
N TYR A 263 3.42 1.55 -23.11
CA TYR A 263 4.12 0.52 -23.89
C TYR A 263 5.61 0.43 -23.53
N THR A 264 6.27 1.58 -23.32
CA THR A 264 7.70 1.60 -22.97
C THR A 264 7.97 0.86 -21.67
N TYR A 265 7.22 1.17 -20.60
CA TYR A 265 7.39 0.53 -19.29
C TYR A 265 6.91 -0.93 -19.28
N ALA A 266 5.81 -1.23 -19.97
CA ALA A 266 5.34 -2.61 -20.09
C ALA A 266 6.36 -3.47 -20.86
N ASN A 267 6.94 -2.95 -21.95
CA ASN A 267 7.94 -3.67 -22.72
C ASN A 267 9.25 -3.88 -21.95
N GLU A 268 9.62 -2.99 -21.03
CA GLU A 268 10.77 -3.21 -20.14
C GLU A 268 10.55 -4.42 -19.22
N VAL A 269 9.35 -4.58 -18.66
CA VAL A 269 8.99 -5.76 -17.85
C VAL A 269 8.96 -7.03 -18.72
N ILE A 270 8.40 -6.95 -19.94
CA ILE A 270 8.41 -8.08 -20.90
C ILE A 270 9.84 -8.46 -21.28
N GLN A 271 10.73 -7.49 -21.43
CA GLN A 271 12.14 -7.78 -21.70
C GLN A 271 12.80 -8.48 -20.51
N ALA A 272 12.51 -8.05 -19.27
CA ALA A 272 12.98 -8.74 -18.07
C ALA A 272 12.54 -10.21 -18.01
N LEU A 273 11.30 -10.49 -18.45
CA LEU A 273 10.84 -11.88 -18.60
C LEU A 273 11.67 -12.65 -19.62
N ARG A 274 11.99 -12.05 -20.77
CA ARG A 274 12.85 -12.67 -21.81
C ARG A 274 14.28 -12.89 -21.32
N ASP A 275 14.76 -12.01 -20.46
CA ASP A 275 16.09 -12.10 -19.84
C ASP A 275 16.14 -13.08 -18.66
N GLY A 276 14.98 -13.70 -18.32
CA GLY A 276 14.83 -14.74 -17.30
C GLY A 276 14.73 -14.24 -15.87
N TYR A 277 14.35 -12.97 -15.65
CA TYR A 277 14.00 -12.49 -14.31
C TYR A 277 12.64 -13.02 -13.84
N PHE A 278 11.76 -13.31 -14.77
CA PHE A 278 10.42 -13.88 -14.55
C PHE A 278 10.20 -15.04 -15.51
N GLU A 279 9.25 -15.91 -15.18
CA GLU A 279 8.84 -17.00 -16.05
C GLU A 279 7.32 -17.07 -16.10
N PHE A 280 6.75 -17.34 -17.27
CA PHE A 280 5.33 -17.68 -17.34
C PHE A 280 5.09 -19.04 -16.69
N THR A 281 4.00 -19.13 -15.95
CA THR A 281 3.55 -20.39 -15.37
C THR A 281 3.27 -21.38 -16.50
N SER A 282 3.88 -22.55 -16.43
CA SER A 282 3.74 -23.54 -17.49
C SER A 282 2.32 -24.12 -17.54
N GLU A 283 1.83 -24.48 -18.71
CA GLU A 283 0.54 -25.14 -18.89
C GLU A 283 0.44 -26.41 -18.02
N SER A 284 1.55 -27.15 -17.87
CA SER A 284 1.60 -28.34 -16.99
C SER A 284 1.40 -27.99 -15.51
N ALA A 285 1.88 -26.84 -15.04
CA ALA A 285 1.68 -26.40 -13.67
C ALA A 285 0.22 -25.93 -13.44
N LEU A 286 -0.40 -25.28 -14.44
CA LEU A 286 -1.80 -24.84 -14.40
C LEU A 286 -2.78 -25.99 -14.51
N SER A 287 -2.47 -27.04 -15.27
CA SER A 287 -3.29 -28.24 -15.47
C SER A 287 -3.01 -29.37 -14.50
N ALA A 288 -2.07 -29.20 -13.57
CA ALA A 288 -1.75 -30.19 -12.55
C ALA A 288 -2.94 -30.52 -11.66
N PRO A 289 -2.97 -31.70 -10.99
CA PRO A 289 -4.00 -32.02 -10.01
C PRO A 289 -4.17 -30.89 -8.95
N VAL A 290 -5.39 -30.66 -8.49
CA VAL A 290 -5.75 -29.51 -7.61
C VAL A 290 -4.77 -29.29 -6.45
N LYS A 291 -4.24 -30.38 -5.85
CA LYS A 291 -3.28 -30.28 -4.73
C LYS A 291 -1.89 -29.79 -5.11
N SER A 292 -1.50 -29.88 -6.38
CA SER A 292 -0.19 -29.52 -6.90
C SER A 292 -0.23 -28.43 -7.98
N ARG A 293 -1.44 -27.91 -8.25
CA ARG A 293 -1.63 -26.86 -9.23
C ARG A 293 -1.06 -25.53 -8.69
N ASP A 294 -0.27 -24.85 -9.49
CA ASP A 294 0.11 -23.46 -9.20
C ASP A 294 -1.06 -22.54 -9.54
N VAL A 295 -1.82 -22.17 -8.52
CA VAL A 295 -2.94 -21.20 -8.62
C VAL A 295 -2.51 -19.78 -8.31
N ILE A 296 -1.29 -19.59 -7.81
CA ILE A 296 -0.75 -18.26 -7.44
C ILE A 296 -0.01 -17.65 -8.63
N MET A 297 0.48 -18.47 -9.55
CA MET A 297 1.35 -18.05 -10.68
C MET A 297 2.52 -17.21 -10.17
N GLN A 298 3.15 -17.68 -9.08
CA GLN A 298 4.10 -16.86 -8.32
C GLN A 298 5.26 -16.32 -9.15
N ASN A 299 5.70 -17.05 -10.20
CA ASN A 299 6.79 -16.64 -11.08
C ASN A 299 6.43 -15.46 -12.01
N GLU A 300 5.14 -15.12 -12.12
CA GLU A 300 4.64 -14.00 -12.93
C GLU A 300 4.31 -12.77 -12.08
N VAL A 301 4.29 -12.89 -10.74
CA VAL A 301 3.85 -11.85 -9.84
C VAL A 301 4.96 -10.82 -9.62
N LEU A 302 4.72 -9.57 -10.00
CA LEU A 302 5.65 -8.47 -9.77
C LEU A 302 5.56 -7.91 -8.34
N PHE A 303 4.37 -7.98 -7.74
CA PHE A 303 4.08 -7.48 -6.39
C PHE A 303 2.90 -8.24 -5.81
N ALA A 304 3.02 -8.70 -4.58
CA ALA A 304 1.95 -9.32 -3.84
C ALA A 304 2.05 -8.99 -2.35
N LEU A 305 0.90 -8.85 -1.70
CA LEU A 305 0.84 -8.75 -0.25
C LEU A 305 0.82 -10.14 0.36
N ASN A 306 1.78 -10.44 1.23
CA ASN A 306 1.74 -11.65 2.03
C ASN A 306 0.76 -11.45 3.20
N TYR A 307 -0.32 -12.23 3.21
CA TYR A 307 -1.34 -12.19 4.25
C TYR A 307 -1.51 -13.56 4.90
N SER A 308 -1.01 -13.70 6.12
CA SER A 308 -1.12 -14.96 6.88
C SER A 308 -2.56 -15.37 7.20
N GLY A 309 -3.49 -14.42 7.25
CA GLY A 309 -4.93 -14.65 7.47
C GLY A 309 -5.72 -15.05 6.22
N ILE A 310 -5.09 -15.26 5.07
CA ILE A 310 -5.79 -15.61 3.81
C ILE A 310 -6.56 -16.92 3.93
N HIS A 311 -6.06 -17.88 4.72
CA HIS A 311 -6.72 -19.14 4.97
C HIS A 311 -8.04 -18.96 5.73
N ASP A 312 -8.04 -18.15 6.78
CA ASP A 312 -9.25 -17.88 7.58
C ASP A 312 -10.26 -17.08 6.76
N LEU A 313 -9.78 -16.19 5.93
CA LEU A 313 -10.60 -15.45 4.97
C LEU A 313 -11.23 -16.40 3.96
N TRP A 314 -10.46 -17.29 3.34
CA TRP A 314 -10.95 -18.31 2.43
C TRP A 314 -11.97 -19.23 3.12
N TYR A 315 -11.69 -19.69 4.32
CA TYR A 315 -12.57 -20.57 5.07
C TYR A 315 -13.90 -19.90 5.40
N SER A 316 -13.90 -18.61 5.74
CA SER A 316 -15.14 -17.85 5.95
C SER A 316 -15.95 -17.70 4.67
N TYR A 317 -15.29 -17.62 3.51
CA TYR A 317 -15.92 -17.61 2.19
C TYR A 317 -16.49 -18.98 1.80
N ASP A 318 -15.73 -20.05 2.02
CA ASP A 318 -16.11 -21.42 1.61
C ASP A 318 -17.20 -22.03 2.50
N ALA A 319 -17.18 -21.76 3.82
CA ALA A 319 -18.02 -22.46 4.79
C ALA A 319 -19.46 -21.91 4.92
N SER A 320 -19.67 -20.62 4.73
CA SER A 320 -20.97 -19.99 5.03
C SER A 320 -21.62 -19.29 3.84
N THR A 321 -20.97 -19.16 2.72
CA THR A 321 -21.27 -18.09 1.76
C THR A 321 -21.12 -18.46 0.31
N ARG A 322 -21.20 -19.73 -0.05
CA ARG A 322 -21.28 -20.16 -1.47
C ARG A 322 -22.40 -19.48 -2.24
N THR A 323 -23.34 -18.85 -1.54
CA THR A 323 -24.43 -18.07 -2.12
C THR A 323 -24.16 -16.56 -2.17
N ASP A 324 -23.09 -16.07 -1.52
CA ASP A 324 -22.89 -14.63 -1.35
C ASP A 324 -22.16 -13.97 -2.53
N TYR A 325 -21.35 -14.75 -3.26
CA TYR A 325 -20.62 -14.30 -4.45
C TYR A 325 -20.76 -15.34 -5.56
N GLU A 326 -21.89 -15.38 -6.20
CA GLU A 326 -22.07 -16.17 -7.40
C GLU A 326 -21.53 -15.38 -8.60
N ILE A 327 -20.64 -16.00 -9.36
CA ILE A 327 -20.31 -15.51 -10.70
C ILE A 327 -21.59 -15.61 -11.52
N GLY A 328 -22.04 -14.48 -12.04
CA GLY A 328 -23.23 -14.44 -12.89
C GLY A 328 -23.08 -15.29 -14.13
N ASP A 329 -24.12 -15.35 -14.94
CA ASP A 329 -24.13 -16.10 -16.19
C ASP A 329 -22.91 -15.72 -17.06
N VAL A 330 -21.87 -16.54 -16.96
CA VAL A 330 -20.63 -16.40 -17.75
C VAL A 330 -20.87 -16.59 -19.25
N SER A 331 -21.98 -17.19 -19.66
CA SER A 331 -22.32 -17.42 -21.06
C SER A 331 -22.50 -16.10 -21.84
N GLY A 332 -22.87 -15.03 -21.16
CA GLY A 332 -22.93 -13.69 -21.75
C GLY A 332 -21.57 -13.00 -21.90
N LEU A 333 -20.60 -13.39 -21.07
CA LEU A 333 -19.22 -12.85 -21.12
C LEU A 333 -18.33 -13.68 -22.06
N TYR A 334 -18.58 -14.98 -22.15
CA TYR A 334 -17.83 -15.95 -22.96
C TYR A 334 -18.81 -16.75 -23.82
N PRO A 335 -19.26 -16.19 -24.95
CA PRO A 335 -20.33 -16.80 -25.77
C PRO A 335 -19.92 -18.09 -26.48
N SER A 336 -18.63 -18.38 -26.64
CA SER A 336 -18.11 -19.65 -27.14
C SER A 336 -17.54 -20.43 -25.96
N GLY A 337 -18.09 -21.60 -25.64
CA GLY A 337 -17.61 -22.44 -24.55
C GLY A 337 -16.17 -22.99 -24.69
N ASP A 338 -15.37 -22.40 -25.55
CA ASP A 338 -14.01 -22.80 -25.91
C ASP A 338 -12.93 -21.89 -25.31
N ASP A 339 -13.31 -20.86 -24.53
CA ASP A 339 -12.39 -19.86 -23.96
C ASP A 339 -12.01 -20.15 -22.47
N PHE A 340 -12.08 -21.42 -22.03
CA PHE A 340 -11.67 -21.87 -20.69
C PHE A 340 -10.61 -22.99 -20.77
#